data_8288eed6bc4708d490aa47790bd614de
#
_entry.id   8288eed6bc4708d490aa47790bd614de
#
_cell.length_a   1.000
_cell.length_b   1.000
_cell.length_c   1.000
_cell.angle_alpha   90.00
_cell.angle_beta   90.00
_cell.angle_gamma   90.00
#
_symmetry.space_group_name_H-M   'P 1'
#
loop_
_entity.id
_entity.type
_entity.pdbx_description
1 polymer ?
#
loop_
_entity_poly.entity_id
_entity_poly.type
_entity_poly.pdbx_seq_one_letter_code
_entity_poly.pdbx_strand_id
1 'polypeptide(L)'
;MADNLKITQSQDENTSEFGREHNEKLQGLARSLVAGMYMLVRSVKMYDPENAVFQKPLHQLQDIINQIIGKEGRLELTGVKESFYLNGMLVKVDLNSIENQRYLLAELRSKDVGGFTLTKPVTVPDLKNFIWIFSKEQTAASEEDGLSNRKLLNMRVAKFSKLKEKLNKDLDNPGDQKVDRKKYAMTIYARAVFFLTKYLQSVRAGKPINASKALRLVQDFVDISYEQRTHFLGMTTMRREDDYLVYHQVNVCLMSVVFGAELGLTKPQLRDLGYIALFHDAGMATLSEELSTKRGALTPEEKQTVQRAPLISVRNILMEKGFSRSTLLRVVTTFEHKTDFGTAVRDSRGNIQMIIPKTNLGAYAKIIAICDAYDALTSKRPYRDAYGPEVALMLMWSEMRNKFDPELLSVFMRVMAIQPVKVLSKRQQSLSVSGL
;
A
#
# COMPACT_ATOMS: atom_id res chain seq x y z
N MET A 1 6.00 10.55 -47.23
CA MET A 1 5.19 10.00 -46.13
C MET A 1 6.03 9.74 -44.85
N ALA A 2 7.37 9.96 -44.83
CA ALA A 2 8.20 9.76 -43.65
C ALA A 2 8.39 11.00 -42.74
N ASP A 3 8.10 12.20 -43.24
CA ASP A 3 8.30 13.44 -42.48
C ASP A 3 7.12 13.83 -41.56
N ASN A 4 5.92 13.33 -41.82
CA ASN A 4 4.77 13.63 -40.98
C ASN A 4 4.69 12.78 -39.68
N LEU A 5 5.45 11.68 -39.58
CA LEU A 5 5.49 10.83 -38.38
C LEU A 5 6.46 11.35 -37.30
N LYS A 6 7.48 12.13 -37.68
CA LYS A 6 8.42 12.73 -36.73
C LYS A 6 7.87 13.96 -36.01
N ILE A 7 6.96 14.73 -36.68
CA ILE A 7 6.37 15.93 -36.08
C ILE A 7 5.33 15.59 -35.03
N THR A 8 4.57 14.50 -35.22
CA THR A 8 3.57 14.03 -34.23
C THR A 8 4.20 13.44 -32.97
N GLN A 9 5.32 12.72 -33.08
CA GLN A 9 6.01 12.18 -31.90
C GLN A 9 6.69 13.27 -31.05
N SER A 10 7.23 14.33 -31.66
CA SER A 10 7.86 15.43 -30.92
C SER A 10 6.84 16.36 -30.26
N GLN A 11 5.61 16.46 -30.75
CA GLN A 11 4.54 17.25 -30.10
C GLN A 11 3.94 16.50 -28.91
N ASP A 12 3.79 15.17 -28.94
CA ASP A 12 3.28 14.38 -27.83
C ASP A 12 4.29 14.25 -26.68
N GLU A 13 5.59 14.16 -26.98
CA GLU A 13 6.64 14.17 -25.97
C GLU A 13 6.77 15.54 -25.29
N ASN A 14 6.72 16.64 -26.01
CA ASN A 14 6.76 18.00 -25.46
C ASN A 14 5.51 18.33 -24.61
N THR A 15 4.31 17.88 -25.01
CA THR A 15 3.10 18.08 -24.18
C THR A 15 3.13 17.24 -22.91
N SER A 16 3.72 16.07 -22.92
CA SER A 16 3.87 15.22 -21.73
C SER A 16 4.93 15.75 -20.74
N GLU A 17 5.99 16.33 -21.22
CA GLU A 17 7.09 16.91 -20.42
C GLU A 17 6.65 18.23 -19.78
N PHE A 18 5.98 19.11 -20.52
CA PHE A 18 5.40 20.36 -20.03
C PHE A 18 4.35 20.12 -18.95
N GLY A 19 3.50 19.09 -19.10
CA GLY A 19 2.51 18.69 -18.10
C GLY A 19 3.15 18.13 -16.81
N ARG A 20 4.28 17.42 -16.92
CA ARG A 20 5.04 16.93 -15.76
C ARG A 20 5.71 18.06 -14.99
N GLU A 21 6.37 18.97 -15.67
CA GLU A 21 7.04 20.11 -15.07
C GLU A 21 6.05 21.05 -14.39
N HIS A 22 4.90 21.32 -15.00
CA HIS A 22 3.80 22.09 -14.41
C HIS A 22 3.29 21.43 -13.11
N ASN A 23 3.07 20.12 -13.13
CA ASN A 23 2.57 19.35 -11.99
C ASN A 23 3.60 19.30 -10.84
N GLU A 24 4.90 19.20 -11.13
CA GLU A 24 5.96 19.23 -10.12
C GLU A 24 6.08 20.62 -9.46
N LYS A 25 6.01 21.70 -10.23
CA LYS A 25 5.98 23.07 -9.72
C LYS A 25 4.77 23.32 -8.81
N LEU A 26 3.59 22.84 -9.23
CA LEU A 26 2.36 22.96 -8.44
C LEU A 26 2.45 22.14 -7.14
N GLN A 27 3.04 20.92 -7.17
CA GLN A 27 3.32 20.13 -5.98
C GLN A 27 4.27 20.84 -5.02
N GLY A 28 5.29 21.54 -5.52
CA GLY A 28 6.19 22.37 -4.73
C GLY A 28 5.44 23.49 -3.99
N LEU A 29 4.59 24.22 -4.69
CA LEU A 29 3.75 25.30 -4.12
C LEU A 29 2.75 24.73 -3.10
N ALA A 30 2.14 23.58 -3.38
CA ALA A 30 1.19 22.92 -2.49
C ALA A 30 1.84 22.50 -1.15
N ARG A 31 3.05 21.95 -1.19
CA ARG A 31 3.82 21.61 0.03
C ARG A 31 4.14 22.87 0.84
N SER A 32 4.61 23.92 0.16
CA SER A 32 4.93 25.21 0.80
C SER A 32 3.69 25.86 1.42
N LEU A 33 2.53 25.75 0.78
CA LEU A 33 1.24 26.22 1.29
C LEU A 33 0.88 25.50 2.60
N VAL A 34 0.91 24.16 2.61
CA VAL A 34 0.58 23.35 3.80
C VAL A 34 1.58 23.63 4.94
N ALA A 35 2.86 23.71 4.63
CA ALA A 35 3.90 24.03 5.62
C ALA A 35 3.74 25.46 6.21
N GLY A 36 3.48 26.46 5.37
CA GLY A 36 3.25 27.83 5.80
C GLY A 36 2.01 27.96 6.69
N MET A 37 0.91 27.29 6.33
CA MET A 37 -0.30 27.24 7.14
C MET A 37 -0.06 26.55 8.50
N TYR A 38 0.65 25.43 8.51
CA TYR A 38 1.01 24.74 9.75
C TYR A 38 1.78 25.68 10.69
N MET A 39 2.80 26.36 10.18
CA MET A 39 3.61 27.30 10.97
C MET A 39 2.76 28.44 11.56
N LEU A 40 1.88 29.03 10.77
CA LEU A 40 1.01 30.11 11.23
C LEU A 40 0.00 29.64 12.27
N VAL A 41 -0.70 28.52 12.03
CA VAL A 41 -1.70 27.95 12.96
C VAL A 41 -1.06 27.53 14.27
N ARG A 42 0.18 27.01 14.24
CA ARG A 42 0.92 26.69 15.46
C ARG A 42 1.37 27.95 16.22
N SER A 43 1.89 28.94 15.50
CA SER A 43 2.43 30.16 16.10
C SER A 43 1.35 31.05 16.75
N VAL A 44 0.14 31.11 16.18
CA VAL A 44 -0.97 31.93 16.72
C VAL A 44 -1.50 31.41 18.07
N LYS A 45 -1.18 30.15 18.43
CA LYS A 45 -1.45 29.62 19.76
C LYS A 45 -0.48 30.13 20.84
N MET A 46 0.67 30.64 20.43
CA MET A 46 1.73 31.09 21.33
C MET A 46 1.86 32.62 21.40
N TYR A 47 1.55 33.28 20.30
CA TYR A 47 1.70 34.70 20.12
C TYR A 47 0.39 35.32 19.65
N ASP A 48 0.14 36.59 20.07
CA ASP A 48 -0.97 37.41 19.56
C ASP A 48 -0.85 37.56 18.03
N PRO A 49 -1.95 37.42 17.26
CA PRO A 49 -1.94 37.58 15.80
C PRO A 49 -1.43 38.95 15.30
N GLU A 50 -1.45 39.99 16.14
CA GLU A 50 -0.89 41.33 15.82
C GLU A 50 0.62 41.43 16.01
N ASN A 51 1.24 40.38 16.56
CA ASN A 51 2.68 40.37 16.80
C ASN A 51 3.47 40.44 15.47
N ALA A 52 4.56 41.20 15.47
CA ALA A 52 5.43 41.37 14.30
C ALA A 52 6.03 40.06 13.75
N VAL A 53 6.10 39.03 14.58
CA VAL A 53 6.53 37.69 14.19
C VAL A 53 5.72 37.10 12.99
N PHE A 54 4.46 37.50 12.83
CA PHE A 54 3.60 37.06 11.77
C PHE A 54 3.80 37.80 10.43
N GLN A 55 4.42 38.96 10.40
CA GLN A 55 4.53 39.76 9.18
C GLN A 55 5.18 39.00 8.02
N LYS A 56 6.39 38.46 8.23
CA LYS A 56 7.14 37.77 7.21
C LYS A 56 6.43 36.45 6.77
N PRO A 57 6.00 35.56 7.69
CA PRO A 57 5.27 34.33 7.30
C PRO A 57 3.95 34.59 6.57
N LEU A 58 3.20 35.64 6.93
CA LEU A 58 1.96 36.03 6.25
C LEU A 58 2.19 36.48 4.80
N HIS A 59 3.23 37.31 4.56
CA HIS A 59 3.60 37.72 3.21
C HIS A 59 4.05 36.52 2.37
N GLN A 60 4.87 35.65 2.93
CA GLN A 60 5.28 34.39 2.23
C GLN A 60 4.08 33.52 1.86
N LEU A 61 3.12 33.35 2.76
CA LEU A 61 1.92 32.58 2.47
C LEU A 61 1.05 33.28 1.43
N GLN A 62 0.91 34.61 1.49
CA GLN A 62 0.22 35.42 0.48
C GLN A 62 0.82 35.22 -0.91
N ASP A 63 2.13 35.27 -1.04
CA ASP A 63 2.85 35.11 -2.30
C ASP A 63 2.60 33.71 -2.89
N ILE A 64 2.67 32.65 -2.06
CA ILE A 64 2.39 31.27 -2.49
C ILE A 64 0.95 31.14 -3.00
N ILE A 65 -0.02 31.65 -2.25
CA ILE A 65 -1.45 31.61 -2.61
C ILE A 65 -1.68 32.35 -3.93
N ASN A 66 -1.14 33.58 -4.06
CA ASN A 66 -1.33 34.39 -5.25
C ASN A 66 -0.62 33.79 -6.48
N GLN A 67 0.52 33.11 -6.30
CA GLN A 67 1.16 32.34 -7.39
C GLN A 67 0.29 31.16 -7.85
N ILE A 68 -0.36 30.45 -6.93
CA ILE A 68 -1.25 29.35 -7.29
C ILE A 68 -2.48 29.88 -8.05
N ILE A 69 -3.09 30.96 -7.53
CA ILE A 69 -4.26 31.58 -8.17
C ILE A 69 -3.90 32.13 -9.56
N GLY A 70 -2.72 32.76 -9.70
CA GLY A 70 -2.26 33.28 -11.00
C GLY A 70 -2.03 32.19 -12.06
N LYS A 71 -1.67 30.96 -11.64
CA LYS A 71 -1.43 29.82 -12.54
C LYS A 71 -2.67 29.02 -12.82
N GLU A 72 -3.49 28.75 -11.79
CA GLU A 72 -4.61 27.82 -11.81
C GLU A 72 -5.98 28.53 -11.92
N GLY A 73 -6.02 29.86 -11.81
CA GLY A 73 -7.24 30.65 -11.77
C GLY A 73 -8.02 30.54 -10.46
N ARG A 74 -7.74 29.52 -9.64
CA ARG A 74 -8.34 29.29 -8.33
C ARG A 74 -7.39 28.51 -7.41
N LEU A 75 -7.63 28.62 -6.13
CA LEU A 75 -7.03 27.77 -5.11
C LEU A 75 -8.16 27.12 -4.30
N GLU A 76 -8.26 25.82 -4.30
CA GLU A 76 -9.15 25.04 -3.45
C GLU A 76 -8.31 24.03 -2.67
N LEU A 77 -8.12 24.27 -1.36
CA LEU A 77 -7.43 23.35 -0.46
C LEU A 77 -8.47 22.63 0.40
N THR A 78 -8.50 21.31 0.33
CA THR A 78 -9.46 20.49 1.06
C THR A 78 -8.73 19.43 1.87
N GLY A 79 -9.09 19.28 3.16
CA GLY A 79 -8.59 18.25 4.05
C GLY A 79 -9.52 17.02 4.06
N VAL A 80 -9.12 15.91 3.42
CA VAL A 80 -9.90 14.67 3.37
C VAL A 80 -9.10 13.54 4.01
N LYS A 81 -9.72 12.83 4.96
CA LYS A 81 -9.04 11.80 5.78
C LYS A 81 -7.74 12.35 6.39
N GLU A 82 -6.58 11.82 6.04
CA GLU A 82 -5.27 12.24 6.57
C GLU A 82 -4.43 13.03 5.56
N SER A 83 -5.04 13.53 4.48
CA SER A 83 -4.34 14.19 3.38
C SER A 83 -4.98 15.50 2.96
N PHE A 84 -4.18 16.40 2.40
CA PHE A 84 -4.66 17.59 1.72
C PHE A 84 -4.76 17.38 0.22
N TYR A 85 -5.74 18.03 -0.37
CA TYR A 85 -5.93 18.09 -1.83
C TYR A 85 -5.95 19.55 -2.25
N LEU A 86 -5.11 19.91 -3.22
CA LEU A 86 -5.10 21.22 -3.86
C LEU A 86 -5.70 21.10 -5.26
N ASN A 87 -6.81 21.81 -5.52
CA ASN A 87 -7.55 21.75 -6.79
C ASN A 87 -7.85 20.30 -7.23
N GLY A 88 -8.20 19.42 -6.28
CA GLY A 88 -8.43 17.99 -6.53
C GLY A 88 -7.16 17.12 -6.62
N MET A 89 -5.97 17.71 -6.67
CA MET A 89 -4.70 17.00 -6.70
C MET A 89 -4.21 16.68 -5.28
N LEU A 90 -3.84 15.43 -5.01
CA LEU A 90 -3.27 15.03 -3.73
C LEU A 90 -1.92 15.75 -3.48
N VAL A 91 -1.82 16.43 -2.34
CA VAL A 91 -0.57 17.07 -1.91
C VAL A 91 0.39 16.01 -1.35
N LYS A 92 1.47 15.77 -2.07
CA LYS A 92 2.52 14.82 -1.66
C LYS A 92 3.46 15.50 -0.68
N VAL A 93 3.46 15.09 0.58
CA VAL A 93 4.38 15.59 1.62
C VAL A 93 5.53 14.63 1.86
N ASP A 94 6.66 15.16 2.32
CA ASP A 94 7.81 14.37 2.73
C ASP A 94 7.56 13.72 4.09
N LEU A 95 8.27 12.63 4.40
CA LEU A 95 8.13 11.91 5.66
C LEU A 95 8.25 12.81 6.89
N ASN A 96 9.16 13.78 6.86
CA ASN A 96 9.37 14.73 7.94
C ASN A 96 8.22 15.75 8.11
N SER A 97 7.37 15.88 7.11
CA SER A 97 6.24 16.84 7.09
C SER A 97 4.88 16.18 7.39
N ILE A 98 4.83 14.84 7.54
CA ILE A 98 3.58 14.10 7.81
C ILE A 98 2.97 14.53 9.15
N GLU A 99 3.77 14.64 10.20
CA GLU A 99 3.29 15.09 11.53
C GLU A 99 2.74 16.52 11.48
N ASN A 100 3.38 17.40 10.74
CA ASN A 100 2.93 18.78 10.54
C ASN A 100 1.57 18.82 9.81
N GLN A 101 1.41 17.95 8.80
CA GLN A 101 0.16 17.79 8.06
C GLN A 101 -0.96 17.26 8.96
N ARG A 102 -0.71 16.22 9.76
CA ARG A 102 -1.67 15.66 10.71
C ARG A 102 -2.10 16.68 11.74
N TYR A 103 -1.14 17.42 12.31
CA TYR A 103 -1.42 18.50 13.25
C TYR A 103 -2.34 19.55 12.61
N LEU A 104 -2.00 20.05 11.42
CA LEU A 104 -2.81 21.06 10.74
C LEU A 104 -4.22 20.55 10.44
N LEU A 105 -4.37 19.29 9.98
CA LEU A 105 -5.69 18.68 9.76
C LEU A 105 -6.51 18.58 11.03
N ALA A 106 -5.89 18.19 12.15
CA ALA A 106 -6.56 18.11 13.45
C ALA A 106 -7.05 19.50 13.91
N GLU A 107 -6.23 20.53 13.75
CA GLU A 107 -6.59 21.91 14.12
C GLU A 107 -7.70 22.48 13.24
N LEU A 108 -7.65 22.26 11.93
CA LEU A 108 -8.73 22.66 11.03
C LEU A 108 -10.05 21.99 11.42
N ARG A 109 -10.02 20.69 11.69
CA ARG A 109 -11.22 19.91 12.11
C ARG A 109 -11.78 20.37 13.46
N SER A 110 -10.92 20.71 14.42
CA SER A 110 -11.35 21.21 15.74
C SER A 110 -12.15 22.50 15.65
N LYS A 111 -11.96 23.25 14.57
CA LYS A 111 -12.68 24.51 14.26
C LYS A 111 -13.73 24.35 13.16
N ASP A 112 -14.13 23.11 12.86
CA ASP A 112 -15.10 22.75 11.80
C ASP A 112 -14.68 23.27 10.40
N VAL A 113 -13.36 23.42 10.14
CA VAL A 113 -12.84 23.81 8.84
C VAL A 113 -12.46 22.57 8.05
N GLY A 114 -13.19 22.28 6.97
CA GLY A 114 -12.91 21.17 6.05
C GLY A 114 -12.01 21.54 4.88
N GLY A 115 -11.91 22.84 4.59
CA GLY A 115 -11.11 23.38 3.51
C GLY A 115 -11.45 24.84 3.21
N PHE A 116 -10.78 25.43 2.25
CA PHE A 116 -11.07 26.79 1.80
C PHE A 116 -10.84 26.97 0.31
N THR A 117 -11.60 27.87 -0.29
CA THR A 117 -11.54 28.20 -1.71
C THR A 117 -11.29 29.69 -1.89
N LEU A 118 -10.33 30.02 -2.75
CA LEU A 118 -9.95 31.36 -3.17
C LEU A 118 -10.01 31.47 -4.68
N THR A 119 -10.70 32.46 -5.20
CA THR A 119 -10.80 32.76 -6.64
C THR A 119 -10.21 34.12 -7.02
N LYS A 120 -9.78 34.89 -6.02
CA LYS A 120 -9.14 36.19 -6.17
C LYS A 120 -7.88 36.23 -5.30
N PRO A 121 -6.91 37.07 -5.64
CA PRO A 121 -5.73 37.29 -4.80
C PRO A 121 -6.12 37.64 -3.37
N VAL A 122 -5.39 37.05 -2.41
CA VAL A 122 -5.62 37.24 -0.99
C VAL A 122 -4.72 38.37 -0.47
N THR A 123 -5.20 39.11 0.54
CA THR A 123 -4.42 40.15 1.24
C THR A 123 -3.92 39.65 2.59
N VAL A 124 -2.88 40.28 3.13
CA VAL A 124 -2.37 39.97 4.49
C VAL A 124 -3.46 40.10 5.56
N PRO A 125 -4.32 41.16 5.56
CA PRO A 125 -5.46 41.21 6.48
C PRO A 125 -6.42 40.02 6.41
N ASP A 126 -6.70 39.52 5.20
CA ASP A 126 -7.56 38.33 5.03
C ASP A 126 -6.94 37.08 5.70
N LEU A 127 -5.62 36.91 5.54
CA LEU A 127 -4.88 35.81 6.16
C LEU A 127 -4.79 35.98 7.69
N LYS A 128 -4.59 37.18 8.20
CA LYS A 128 -4.64 37.47 9.64
C LYS A 128 -6.00 37.08 10.23
N ASN A 129 -7.09 37.50 9.59
CA ASN A 129 -8.44 37.16 10.01
C ASN A 129 -8.68 35.63 10.00
N PHE A 130 -8.12 34.93 9.03
CA PHE A 130 -8.20 33.47 8.98
C PHE A 130 -7.44 32.78 10.11
N ILE A 131 -6.16 33.16 10.36
CA ILE A 131 -5.36 32.52 11.42
C ILE A 131 -5.87 32.86 12.82
N TRP A 132 -6.55 34.02 12.99
CA TRP A 132 -7.12 34.41 14.26
C TRP A 132 -8.13 33.40 14.81
N ILE A 133 -8.80 32.64 13.95
CA ILE A 133 -9.73 31.57 14.33
C ILE A 133 -9.04 30.49 15.20
N PHE A 134 -7.72 30.36 15.09
CA PHE A 134 -6.92 29.39 15.84
C PHE A 134 -6.22 29.97 17.06
N SER A 135 -6.47 31.25 17.40
CA SER A 135 -5.88 31.91 18.59
C SER A 135 -6.48 31.36 19.88
N LYS A 136 -5.76 31.51 21.01
CA LYS A 136 -6.21 31.05 22.34
C LYS A 136 -7.44 31.80 22.86
N GLU A 137 -7.62 33.06 22.48
CA GLU A 137 -8.71 33.88 22.96
C GLU A 137 -10.11 33.39 22.54
N GLN A 138 -10.19 32.63 21.46
CA GLN A 138 -11.45 32.02 21.00
C GLN A 138 -11.87 30.77 21.75
N THR A 139 -11.06 30.19 22.61
CA THR A 139 -11.43 29.01 23.41
C THR A 139 -12.32 29.34 24.62
N ALA A 140 -12.44 30.62 24.99
CA ALA A 140 -13.17 31.07 26.19
C ALA A 140 -14.52 31.74 25.91
N ALA A 141 -14.87 32.09 24.68
CA ALA A 141 -16.09 32.80 24.32
C ALA A 141 -16.86 32.14 23.18
N SER A 142 -18.01 31.56 23.50
CA SER A 142 -19.14 31.21 22.64
C SER A 142 -18.88 30.38 21.36
N GLU A 143 -19.37 29.17 21.38
CA GLU A 143 -19.37 28.20 20.25
C GLU A 143 -20.22 28.62 19.03
N GLU A 144 -21.01 29.69 19.11
CA GLU A 144 -21.93 30.12 18.04
C GLU A 144 -21.38 31.12 17.03
N ASP A 145 -20.28 31.85 17.31
CA ASP A 145 -19.86 33.04 16.51
C ASP A 145 -18.53 32.95 15.77
N GLY A 146 -17.81 31.85 15.82
CA GLY A 146 -16.40 31.80 15.40
C GLY A 146 -16.11 32.08 13.90
N LEU A 147 -16.94 31.66 12.98
CA LEU A 147 -16.74 31.78 11.52
C LEU A 147 -17.73 32.74 10.85
N SER A 148 -18.91 32.98 11.47
CA SER A 148 -20.02 33.72 10.84
C SER A 148 -19.83 35.24 10.88
N ASN A 149 -19.10 35.79 11.84
CA ASN A 149 -19.04 37.25 12.10
C ASN A 149 -17.80 37.96 11.52
N ARG A 150 -16.76 37.22 11.06
CA ARG A 150 -15.62 37.87 10.39
C ARG A 150 -15.77 37.78 8.88
N LYS A 151 -15.89 38.93 8.21
CA LYS A 151 -15.91 39.03 6.76
C LYS A 151 -14.56 38.56 6.18
N LEU A 152 -14.44 37.31 5.84
CA LEU A 152 -13.38 36.77 4.98
C LEU A 152 -13.72 37.20 3.53
N LEU A 153 -13.32 38.37 3.10
CA LEU A 153 -13.78 39.03 1.88
C LEU A 153 -13.49 38.20 0.62
N ASN A 154 -12.37 37.48 0.57
CA ASN A 154 -11.94 36.71 -0.60
C ASN A 154 -11.80 35.20 -0.37
N MET A 155 -12.06 34.71 0.85
CA MET A 155 -11.89 33.31 1.21
C MET A 155 -13.22 32.67 1.61
N ARG A 156 -13.61 31.61 0.91
CA ARG A 156 -14.78 30.78 1.27
C ARG A 156 -14.30 29.58 2.05
N VAL A 157 -14.72 29.45 3.30
CA VAL A 157 -14.40 28.32 4.16
C VAL A 157 -15.50 27.28 4.06
N ALA A 158 -15.14 26.03 3.74
CA ALA A 158 -16.05 24.88 3.76
C ALA A 158 -16.06 24.28 5.16
N LYS A 159 -17.25 24.11 5.75
CA LYS A 159 -17.41 23.44 7.05
C LYS A 159 -17.07 21.95 6.92
N PHE A 160 -16.27 21.44 7.86
CA PHE A 160 -15.91 20.01 7.90
C PHE A 160 -17.13 19.12 8.11
N SER A 161 -18.07 19.52 8.98
CA SER A 161 -19.35 18.86 9.21
C SER A 161 -20.15 18.69 7.92
N LYS A 162 -20.26 19.76 7.08
CA LYS A 162 -20.92 19.70 5.77
C LYS A 162 -20.15 18.88 4.74
N LEU A 163 -18.82 18.92 4.77
CA LEU A 163 -17.99 18.09 3.90
C LEU A 163 -18.12 16.61 4.26
N LYS A 164 -18.14 16.31 5.57
CA LYS A 164 -18.37 14.96 6.11
C LYS A 164 -19.78 14.46 5.77
N GLU A 165 -20.79 15.33 5.85
CA GLU A 165 -22.17 15.01 5.47
C GLU A 165 -22.32 14.78 3.97
N LYS A 166 -21.66 15.59 3.12
CA LYS A 166 -21.57 15.33 1.68
C LYS A 166 -20.85 14.03 1.37
N LEU A 167 -19.69 13.78 1.99
CA LEU A 167 -18.97 12.52 1.86
C LEU A 167 -19.80 11.33 2.36
N ASN A 168 -20.63 11.51 3.40
CA ASN A 168 -21.55 10.48 3.87
C ASN A 168 -22.82 10.37 2.97
N LYS A 169 -23.34 11.48 2.44
CA LYS A 169 -24.48 11.47 1.48
C LYS A 169 -24.07 10.93 0.12
N ASP A 170 -22.86 11.22 -0.34
CA ASP A 170 -22.24 10.56 -1.50
C ASP A 170 -21.98 9.06 -1.21
N LEU A 171 -21.97 8.70 0.05
CA LEU A 171 -21.98 7.31 0.55
C LEU A 171 -23.38 6.68 0.54
N ASP A 172 -24.47 7.45 0.59
CA ASP A 172 -25.86 6.97 0.66
C ASP A 172 -26.65 7.11 -0.67
N ASN A 173 -26.08 7.74 -1.69
CA ASN A 173 -26.72 7.94 -3.00
C ASN A 173 -26.34 6.85 -4.00
N PRO A 174 -27.25 5.99 -4.45
CA PRO A 174 -26.93 4.84 -5.33
C PRO A 174 -26.59 5.21 -6.77
N GLY A 175 -26.51 6.49 -7.13
CA GLY A 175 -26.27 6.97 -8.49
C GLY A 175 -24.84 7.29 -8.87
N ASP A 176 -23.94 7.55 -7.91
CA ASP A 176 -22.50 7.69 -8.16
C ASP A 176 -21.80 6.42 -7.68
N GLN A 177 -21.14 5.74 -8.62
CA GLN A 177 -20.45 4.48 -8.41
C GLN A 177 -19.52 4.57 -7.18
N LYS A 178 -20.05 4.25 -6.00
CA LYS A 178 -19.22 3.71 -4.93
C LYS A 178 -18.46 2.55 -5.58
N VAL A 179 -17.16 2.74 -5.80
CA VAL A 179 -16.28 1.62 -6.00
C VAL A 179 -16.46 0.78 -4.74
N ASP A 180 -17.31 -0.25 -4.81
CA ASP A 180 -17.42 -1.23 -3.74
C ASP A 180 -16.01 -1.77 -3.54
N ARG A 181 -15.35 -1.31 -2.47
CA ARG A 181 -13.93 -1.57 -2.23
C ARG A 181 -13.65 -3.05 -2.15
N LYS A 182 -14.66 -3.84 -1.73
CA LYS A 182 -14.60 -5.30 -1.76
C LYS A 182 -14.63 -5.81 -3.18
N LYS A 183 -15.55 -5.27 -4.01
CA LYS A 183 -15.64 -5.59 -5.44
C LYS A 183 -14.38 -5.13 -6.19
N TYR A 184 -13.82 -3.99 -5.81
CA TYR A 184 -12.56 -3.50 -6.37
C TYR A 184 -11.38 -4.41 -5.99
N ALA A 185 -11.26 -4.82 -4.72
CA ALA A 185 -10.25 -5.78 -4.28
C ALA A 185 -10.37 -7.12 -5.04
N MET A 186 -11.59 -7.65 -5.20
CA MET A 186 -11.83 -8.84 -6.00
C MET A 186 -11.42 -8.66 -7.47
N THR A 187 -11.70 -7.49 -8.04
CA THR A 187 -11.31 -7.17 -9.43
C THR A 187 -9.79 -7.15 -9.59
N ILE A 188 -9.05 -6.56 -8.64
CA ILE A 188 -7.58 -6.54 -8.69
C ILE A 188 -7.00 -7.93 -8.51
N TYR A 189 -7.54 -8.72 -7.59
CA TYR A 189 -7.16 -10.12 -7.41
C TYR A 189 -7.35 -10.92 -8.71
N ALA A 190 -8.52 -10.83 -9.33
CA ALA A 190 -8.81 -11.48 -10.61
C ALA A 190 -7.87 -11.04 -11.73
N ARG A 191 -7.53 -9.74 -11.79
CA ARG A 191 -6.53 -9.20 -12.74
C ARG A 191 -5.15 -9.78 -12.50
N ALA A 192 -4.74 -9.94 -11.24
CA ALA A 192 -3.45 -10.55 -10.90
C ALA A 192 -3.40 -12.03 -11.30
N VAL A 193 -4.46 -12.79 -11.03
CA VAL A 193 -4.60 -14.19 -11.47
C VAL A 193 -4.51 -14.27 -12.99
N PHE A 194 -5.28 -13.47 -13.72
CA PHE A 194 -5.27 -13.47 -15.18
C PHE A 194 -3.90 -13.06 -15.77
N PHE A 195 -3.27 -12.04 -15.20
CA PHE A 195 -1.94 -11.60 -15.61
C PHE A 195 -0.91 -12.72 -15.39
N LEU A 196 -0.91 -13.31 -14.19
CA LEU A 196 0.06 -14.35 -13.84
C LEU A 196 -0.14 -15.63 -14.65
N THR A 197 -1.38 -16.02 -14.96
CA THR A 197 -1.68 -17.13 -15.88
C THR A 197 -0.98 -16.93 -17.22
N LYS A 198 -1.14 -15.75 -17.84
CA LYS A 198 -0.46 -15.44 -19.11
C LYS A 198 1.06 -15.37 -18.98
N TYR A 199 1.57 -14.85 -17.87
CA TYR A 199 2.98 -14.80 -17.58
C TYR A 199 3.58 -16.22 -17.52
N LEU A 200 2.99 -17.11 -16.72
CA LEU A 200 3.48 -18.48 -16.57
C LEU A 200 3.36 -19.30 -17.87
N GLN A 201 2.32 -19.04 -18.69
CA GLN A 201 2.24 -19.63 -20.03
C GLN A 201 3.41 -19.20 -20.93
N SER A 202 3.82 -17.92 -20.83
CA SER A 202 5.00 -17.43 -21.57
C SER A 202 6.31 -18.05 -21.06
N VAL A 203 6.44 -18.22 -19.73
CA VAL A 203 7.58 -18.93 -19.10
C VAL A 203 7.65 -20.38 -19.63
N ARG A 204 6.54 -21.11 -19.63
CA ARG A 204 6.46 -22.49 -20.16
C ARG A 204 6.88 -22.57 -21.64
N ALA A 205 6.45 -21.60 -22.44
CA ALA A 205 6.72 -21.53 -23.86
C ALA A 205 8.12 -20.99 -24.21
N GLY A 206 8.91 -20.58 -23.20
CA GLY A 206 10.23 -19.94 -23.42
C GLY A 206 10.16 -18.61 -24.19
N LYS A 207 8.98 -17.93 -24.19
CA LYS A 207 8.75 -16.68 -24.91
C LYS A 207 9.21 -15.47 -24.09
N PRO A 208 9.54 -14.33 -24.76
CA PRO A 208 9.83 -13.09 -24.06
C PRO A 208 8.71 -12.69 -23.12
N ILE A 209 9.06 -12.26 -21.91
CA ILE A 209 8.14 -11.97 -20.83
C ILE A 209 8.09 -10.46 -20.62
N ASN A 210 6.87 -9.90 -20.51
CA ASN A 210 6.68 -8.50 -20.15
C ASN A 210 6.00 -8.40 -18.77
N ALA A 211 6.81 -8.13 -17.75
CA ALA A 211 6.36 -7.96 -16.38
C ALA A 211 6.01 -6.51 -16.01
N SER A 212 6.05 -5.56 -16.94
CA SER A 212 5.85 -4.12 -16.66
C SER A 212 4.50 -3.81 -16.00
N LYS A 213 3.46 -4.58 -16.32
CA LYS A 213 2.12 -4.43 -15.71
C LYS A 213 2.04 -4.95 -14.27
N ALA A 214 2.96 -5.82 -13.85
CA ALA A 214 2.97 -6.40 -12.51
C ALA A 214 3.22 -5.33 -11.43
N LEU A 215 4.09 -4.35 -11.69
CA LEU A 215 4.35 -3.28 -10.73
C LEU A 215 3.10 -2.47 -10.40
N ARG A 216 2.22 -2.24 -11.40
CA ARG A 216 0.94 -1.55 -11.18
C ARG A 216 -0.03 -2.42 -10.37
N LEU A 217 -0.14 -3.71 -10.67
CA LEU A 217 -0.97 -4.65 -9.92
C LEU A 217 -0.53 -4.74 -8.46
N VAL A 218 0.78 -4.82 -8.22
CA VAL A 218 1.33 -4.85 -6.86
C VAL A 218 1.11 -3.52 -6.15
N GLN A 219 1.21 -2.38 -6.85
CA GLN A 219 0.87 -1.09 -6.27
C GLN A 219 -0.60 -1.03 -5.85
N ASP A 220 -1.52 -1.52 -6.68
CA ASP A 220 -2.93 -1.64 -6.34
C ASP A 220 -3.14 -2.52 -5.10
N PHE A 221 -2.41 -3.64 -4.97
CA PHE A 221 -2.41 -4.48 -3.76
C PHE A 221 -1.93 -3.73 -2.52
N VAL A 222 -0.80 -2.99 -2.63
CA VAL A 222 -0.27 -2.18 -1.53
C VAL A 222 -1.29 -1.15 -1.07
N ASP A 223 -1.91 -0.42 -1.99
CA ASP A 223 -2.86 0.64 -1.65
C ASP A 223 -4.13 0.08 -0.97
N ILE A 224 -4.63 -1.08 -1.41
CA ILE A 224 -5.81 -1.72 -0.81
C ILE A 224 -5.47 -2.40 0.53
N SER A 225 -4.27 -2.94 0.71
CA SER A 225 -3.88 -3.67 1.92
C SER A 225 -4.06 -2.83 3.20
N TYR A 226 -3.83 -1.53 3.12
CA TYR A 226 -4.06 -0.60 4.25
C TYR A 226 -5.55 -0.37 4.56
N GLU A 227 -6.43 -0.48 3.56
CA GLU A 227 -7.85 -0.15 3.71
C GLU A 227 -8.73 -1.36 3.97
N GLN A 228 -8.39 -2.53 3.43
CA GLN A 228 -9.23 -3.73 3.39
C GLN A 228 -8.49 -5.01 3.80
N ARG A 229 -7.57 -4.91 4.76
CA ARG A 229 -6.69 -5.99 5.21
C ARG A 229 -7.42 -7.32 5.47
N THR A 230 -8.47 -7.29 6.28
CA THR A 230 -9.23 -8.51 6.65
C THR A 230 -9.87 -9.17 5.44
N HIS A 231 -10.38 -8.36 4.50
CA HIS A 231 -10.99 -8.85 3.28
C HIS A 231 -9.94 -9.46 2.35
N PHE A 232 -8.77 -8.85 2.27
CA PHE A 232 -7.65 -9.33 1.47
C PHE A 232 -7.15 -10.70 1.95
N LEU A 233 -6.95 -10.88 3.26
CA LEU A 233 -6.57 -12.18 3.82
C LEU A 233 -7.66 -13.23 3.59
N GLY A 234 -8.95 -12.83 3.62
CA GLY A 234 -10.06 -13.72 3.26
C GLY A 234 -10.01 -14.19 1.80
N MET A 235 -9.42 -13.40 0.88
CA MET A 235 -9.32 -13.78 -0.53
C MET A 235 -8.27 -14.86 -0.79
N THR A 236 -7.27 -15.03 0.07
CA THR A 236 -6.29 -16.11 -0.03
C THR A 236 -6.91 -17.51 0.13
N THR A 237 -8.17 -17.58 0.57
CA THR A 237 -8.95 -18.81 0.60
C THR A 237 -9.65 -19.15 -0.73
N MET A 238 -9.69 -18.21 -1.69
CA MET A 238 -10.25 -18.43 -3.03
C MET A 238 -9.27 -19.26 -3.85
N ARG A 239 -9.68 -20.42 -4.34
CA ARG A 239 -8.79 -21.36 -5.07
C ARG A 239 -9.55 -22.12 -6.14
N ARG A 240 -8.84 -22.42 -7.24
CA ARG A 240 -9.24 -23.43 -8.23
C ARG A 240 -8.18 -24.51 -8.28
N GLU A 241 -8.59 -25.74 -8.31
CA GLU A 241 -7.67 -26.90 -8.29
C GLU A 241 -6.78 -26.94 -9.54
N ASP A 242 -7.32 -26.49 -10.69
CA ASP A 242 -6.65 -26.57 -11.99
C ASP A 242 -5.46 -25.59 -12.16
N ASP A 243 -5.38 -24.53 -11.34
CA ASP A 243 -4.37 -23.46 -11.50
C ASP A 243 -3.61 -23.18 -10.19
N TYR A 244 -3.31 -24.24 -9.41
CA TYR A 244 -2.68 -24.11 -8.09
C TYR A 244 -1.51 -23.10 -8.07
N LEU A 245 -0.55 -23.20 -9.00
CA LEU A 245 0.65 -22.36 -9.01
C LEU A 245 0.33 -20.86 -9.15
N VAL A 246 -0.67 -20.52 -9.97
CA VAL A 246 -1.12 -19.13 -10.17
C VAL A 246 -1.70 -18.55 -8.88
N TYR A 247 -2.66 -19.27 -8.28
CA TYR A 247 -3.30 -18.82 -7.05
C TYR A 247 -2.32 -18.75 -5.90
N HIS A 248 -1.43 -19.72 -5.76
CA HIS A 248 -0.38 -19.74 -4.78
C HIS A 248 0.50 -18.48 -4.84
N GLN A 249 1.03 -18.15 -6.00
CA GLN A 249 1.90 -16.98 -6.15
C GLN A 249 1.17 -15.65 -5.87
N VAL A 250 -0.09 -15.52 -6.30
CA VAL A 250 -0.92 -14.36 -6.00
C VAL A 250 -1.18 -14.26 -4.49
N ASN A 251 -1.49 -15.36 -3.83
CA ASN A 251 -1.73 -15.40 -2.38
C ASN A 251 -0.49 -15.08 -1.58
N VAL A 252 0.68 -15.66 -1.96
CA VAL A 252 1.96 -15.34 -1.30
C VAL A 252 2.32 -13.86 -1.47
N CYS A 253 2.11 -13.29 -2.66
CA CYS A 253 2.29 -11.86 -2.88
C CYS A 253 1.42 -11.03 -1.93
N LEU A 254 0.15 -11.35 -1.84
CA LEU A 254 -0.85 -10.64 -1.06
C LEU A 254 -0.55 -10.74 0.44
N MET A 255 -0.25 -11.93 0.95
CA MET A 255 0.13 -12.16 2.34
C MET A 255 1.45 -11.45 2.68
N SER A 256 2.44 -11.48 1.78
CA SER A 256 3.72 -10.79 1.98
C SER A 256 3.55 -9.28 2.09
N VAL A 257 2.69 -8.67 1.26
CA VAL A 257 2.38 -7.23 1.33
C VAL A 257 1.70 -6.89 2.67
N VAL A 258 0.70 -7.69 3.08
CA VAL A 258 -0.01 -7.48 4.36
C VAL A 258 0.95 -7.65 5.54
N PHE A 259 1.74 -8.71 5.54
CA PHE A 259 2.70 -8.99 6.61
C PHE A 259 3.81 -7.93 6.66
N GLY A 260 4.36 -7.53 5.52
CA GLY A 260 5.35 -6.46 5.44
C GLY A 260 4.81 -5.11 5.94
N ALA A 261 3.54 -4.80 5.69
CA ALA A 261 2.88 -3.60 6.21
C ALA A 261 2.80 -3.61 7.75
N GLU A 262 2.53 -4.77 8.35
CA GLU A 262 2.55 -4.95 9.82
C GLU A 262 3.95 -4.80 10.42
N LEU A 263 4.97 -5.20 9.68
CA LEU A 263 6.36 -5.00 10.07
C LEU A 263 6.84 -3.56 9.87
N GLY A 264 5.98 -2.65 9.39
CA GLY A 264 6.29 -1.24 9.20
C GLY A 264 7.07 -0.93 7.92
N LEU A 265 7.07 -1.81 6.92
CA LEU A 265 7.71 -1.52 5.64
C LEU A 265 7.01 -0.35 4.93
N THR A 266 7.81 0.50 4.30
CA THR A 266 7.30 1.63 3.50
C THR A 266 6.62 1.16 2.21
N LYS A 267 5.74 1.97 1.62
CA LYS A 267 5.06 1.64 0.35
C LYS A 267 6.02 1.21 -0.78
N PRO A 268 7.16 1.88 -1.02
CA PRO A 268 8.15 1.40 -1.99
C PRO A 268 8.72 0.01 -1.66
N GLN A 269 9.02 -0.25 -0.38
CA GLN A 269 9.51 -1.56 0.08
C GLN A 269 8.44 -2.65 -0.07
N LEU A 270 7.17 -2.34 0.25
CA LEU A 270 6.04 -3.26 0.04
C LEU A 270 5.83 -3.58 -1.44
N ARG A 271 5.99 -2.60 -2.32
CA ARG A 271 5.92 -2.80 -3.77
C ARG A 271 7.03 -3.73 -4.26
N ASP A 272 8.26 -3.54 -3.78
CA ASP A 272 9.38 -4.41 -4.16
C ASP A 272 9.18 -5.83 -3.61
N LEU A 273 8.78 -5.96 -2.33
CA LEU A 273 8.45 -7.24 -1.70
C LEU A 273 7.33 -7.97 -2.45
N GLY A 274 6.21 -7.30 -2.71
CA GLY A 274 5.07 -7.88 -3.42
C GLY A 274 5.42 -8.30 -4.86
N TYR A 275 6.25 -7.50 -5.57
CA TYR A 275 6.72 -7.87 -6.90
C TYR A 275 7.56 -9.16 -6.86
N ILE A 276 8.49 -9.28 -5.92
CA ILE A 276 9.32 -10.47 -5.77
C ILE A 276 8.45 -11.67 -5.41
N ALA A 277 7.55 -11.50 -4.44
CA ALA A 277 6.63 -12.54 -4.01
C ALA A 277 5.70 -13.03 -5.14
N LEU A 278 5.29 -12.14 -6.06
CA LEU A 278 4.44 -12.53 -7.19
C LEU A 278 5.15 -13.48 -8.18
N PHE A 279 6.48 -13.44 -8.25
CA PHE A 279 7.27 -14.22 -9.20
C PHE A 279 8.26 -15.21 -8.56
N HIS A 280 8.23 -15.35 -7.23
CA HIS A 280 9.23 -16.11 -6.48
C HIS A 280 9.41 -17.57 -7.00
N ASP A 281 8.32 -18.21 -7.38
CA ASP A 281 8.27 -19.59 -7.87
C ASP A 281 7.90 -19.71 -9.36
N ALA A 282 8.13 -18.65 -10.18
CA ALA A 282 7.78 -18.66 -11.61
C ALA A 282 8.46 -19.80 -12.39
N GLY A 283 9.65 -20.21 -11.98
CA GLY A 283 10.36 -21.36 -12.56
C GLY A 283 9.66 -22.69 -12.39
N MET A 284 8.80 -22.84 -11.38
CA MET A 284 7.98 -24.05 -11.20
C MET A 284 7.04 -24.31 -12.40
N ALA A 285 6.69 -23.27 -13.15
CA ALA A 285 5.87 -23.41 -14.35
C ALA A 285 6.53 -24.25 -15.47
N THR A 286 7.85 -24.44 -15.42
CA THR A 286 8.57 -25.25 -16.42
C THR A 286 8.60 -26.75 -16.09
N LEU A 287 8.15 -27.14 -14.91
CA LEU A 287 8.03 -28.54 -14.54
C LEU A 287 6.94 -29.23 -15.37
N SER A 288 7.13 -30.52 -15.68
CA SER A 288 6.10 -31.29 -16.33
C SER A 288 4.85 -31.40 -15.46
N GLU A 289 3.69 -31.60 -16.11
CA GLU A 289 2.43 -31.78 -15.39
C GLU A 289 2.48 -33.03 -14.50
N GLU A 290 3.09 -34.09 -14.97
CA GLU A 290 3.31 -35.33 -14.21
C GLU A 290 4.07 -35.06 -12.90
N LEU A 291 5.14 -34.26 -12.96
CA LEU A 291 5.95 -33.93 -11.79
C LEU A 291 5.24 -32.96 -10.84
N SER A 292 4.53 -31.96 -11.38
CA SER A 292 3.82 -30.95 -10.59
C SER A 292 2.57 -31.51 -9.89
N THR A 293 1.96 -32.57 -10.42
CA THR A 293 0.75 -33.23 -9.89
C THR A 293 1.02 -34.58 -9.24
N LYS A 294 2.28 -35.02 -9.16
CA LYS A 294 2.66 -36.31 -8.63
C LYS A 294 2.13 -36.55 -7.22
N ARG A 295 1.42 -37.69 -7.05
CA ARG A 295 0.98 -38.18 -5.74
C ARG A 295 2.04 -39.11 -5.16
N GLY A 296 2.71 -38.69 -4.10
CA GLY A 296 3.73 -39.50 -3.41
C GLY A 296 5.10 -38.82 -3.34
N ALA A 297 6.07 -39.58 -2.84
CA ALA A 297 7.43 -39.09 -2.67
C ALA A 297 8.13 -38.90 -4.02
N LEU A 298 8.90 -37.78 -4.15
CA LEU A 298 9.75 -37.53 -5.32
C LEU A 298 10.99 -38.43 -5.28
N THR A 299 11.39 -38.94 -6.44
CA THR A 299 12.70 -39.61 -6.58
C THR A 299 13.84 -38.61 -6.39
N PRO A 300 15.08 -39.06 -6.20
CA PRO A 300 16.23 -38.16 -6.12
C PRO A 300 16.38 -37.24 -7.34
N GLU A 301 16.15 -37.75 -8.55
CA GLU A 301 16.22 -37.02 -9.82
C GLU A 301 15.11 -36.00 -9.94
N GLU A 302 13.89 -36.36 -9.55
CA GLU A 302 12.75 -35.45 -9.50
C GLU A 302 12.97 -34.33 -8.48
N LYS A 303 13.50 -34.64 -7.29
CA LYS A 303 13.90 -33.63 -6.29
C LYS A 303 14.91 -32.67 -6.87
N GLN A 304 15.92 -33.16 -7.57
CA GLN A 304 16.93 -32.31 -8.20
C GLN A 304 16.30 -31.39 -9.25
N THR A 305 15.34 -31.90 -10.04
CA THR A 305 14.61 -31.11 -11.03
C THR A 305 13.80 -29.99 -10.37
N VAL A 306 13.07 -30.28 -9.29
CA VAL A 306 12.32 -29.28 -8.53
C VAL A 306 13.25 -28.26 -7.87
N GLN A 307 14.39 -28.69 -7.33
CA GLN A 307 15.40 -27.81 -6.73
C GLN A 307 16.07 -26.83 -7.72
N ARG A 308 15.98 -27.11 -9.01
CA ARG A 308 16.45 -26.20 -10.08
C ARG A 308 15.45 -25.10 -10.44
N ALA A 309 14.19 -25.22 -10.07
CA ALA A 309 13.15 -24.25 -10.40
C ALA A 309 13.47 -22.80 -9.95
N PRO A 310 14.01 -22.56 -8.74
CA PRO A 310 14.46 -21.20 -8.36
C PRO A 310 15.51 -20.59 -9.29
N LEU A 311 16.42 -21.40 -9.83
CA LEU A 311 17.43 -20.94 -10.80
C LEU A 311 16.78 -20.49 -12.13
N ILE A 312 15.71 -21.15 -12.53
CA ILE A 312 14.91 -20.74 -13.71
C ILE A 312 14.19 -19.43 -13.43
N SER A 313 13.64 -19.25 -12.25
CA SER A 313 13.06 -17.96 -11.83
C SER A 313 14.10 -16.84 -11.87
N VAL A 314 15.29 -17.08 -11.34
CA VAL A 314 16.41 -16.14 -11.37
C VAL A 314 16.81 -15.79 -12.81
N ARG A 315 16.96 -16.82 -13.68
CA ARG A 315 17.26 -16.60 -15.11
C ARG A 315 16.23 -15.69 -15.76
N ASN A 316 14.95 -15.92 -15.54
CA ASN A 316 13.86 -15.09 -16.10
C ASN A 316 13.97 -13.64 -15.64
N ILE A 317 14.26 -13.39 -14.35
CA ILE A 317 14.46 -12.05 -13.80
C ILE A 317 15.64 -11.34 -14.48
N LEU A 318 16.76 -12.04 -14.71
CA LEU A 318 17.95 -11.47 -15.35
C LEU A 318 17.73 -11.14 -16.82
N MET A 319 16.84 -11.88 -17.50
CA MET A 319 16.52 -11.64 -18.91
C MET A 319 15.51 -10.50 -19.13
N GLU A 320 14.76 -10.08 -18.11
CA GLU A 320 13.73 -9.04 -18.27
C GLU A 320 14.31 -7.64 -18.47
N LYS A 321 15.32 -7.24 -17.73
CA LYS A 321 15.97 -5.91 -17.81
C LYS A 321 17.35 -5.97 -17.18
N GLY A 322 18.31 -5.32 -17.79
CA GLY A 322 19.70 -5.28 -17.39
C GLY A 322 19.98 -5.10 -15.88
N PHE A 323 21.22 -5.23 -15.48
CA PHE A 323 21.66 -5.23 -14.08
C PHE A 323 21.30 -3.91 -13.37
N SER A 324 20.48 -3.99 -12.34
CA SER A 324 20.14 -2.88 -11.44
C SER A 324 20.14 -3.38 -9.99
N ARG A 325 20.23 -2.47 -9.04
CA ARG A 325 20.08 -2.82 -7.60
C ARG A 325 18.75 -3.55 -7.31
N SER A 326 17.69 -3.16 -7.97
CA SER A 326 16.38 -3.82 -7.85
C SER A 326 16.39 -5.23 -8.44
N THR A 327 17.07 -5.43 -9.59
CA THR A 327 17.24 -6.77 -10.20
C THR A 327 18.04 -7.69 -9.29
N LEU A 328 19.14 -7.19 -8.70
CA LEU A 328 19.95 -7.96 -7.77
C LEU A 328 19.16 -8.37 -6.52
N LEU A 329 18.41 -7.45 -5.93
CA LEU A 329 17.54 -7.74 -4.79
C LEU A 329 16.53 -8.85 -5.11
N ARG A 330 15.92 -8.80 -6.30
CA ARG A 330 14.97 -9.84 -6.77
C ARG A 330 15.64 -11.20 -6.90
N VAL A 331 16.82 -11.24 -7.54
CA VAL A 331 17.60 -12.48 -7.73
C VAL A 331 17.95 -13.10 -6.38
N VAL A 332 18.55 -12.32 -5.48
CA VAL A 332 18.97 -12.80 -4.15
C VAL A 332 17.77 -13.30 -3.36
N THR A 333 16.69 -12.52 -3.29
CA THR A 333 15.49 -12.91 -2.53
C THR A 333 14.84 -14.18 -3.11
N THR A 334 14.74 -14.29 -4.45
CA THR A 334 14.17 -15.47 -5.12
C THR A 334 15.01 -16.72 -4.86
N PHE A 335 16.31 -16.60 -4.71
CA PHE A 335 17.18 -17.72 -4.35
C PHE A 335 17.08 -18.07 -2.86
N GLU A 336 17.13 -17.07 -1.99
CA GLU A 336 17.21 -17.24 -0.54
C GLU A 336 15.91 -17.76 0.11
N HIS A 337 14.73 -17.49 -0.45
CA HIS A 337 13.46 -17.81 0.23
C HIS A 337 13.23 -19.31 0.48
N LYS A 338 13.93 -20.20 -0.23
CA LYS A 338 13.91 -21.67 0.02
C LYS A 338 15.00 -22.13 0.99
N THR A 339 15.87 -21.21 1.44
CA THR A 339 16.98 -21.54 2.35
C THR A 339 16.48 -21.59 3.80
N ASP A 340 16.83 -22.62 4.52
CA ASP A 340 16.53 -22.72 5.96
C ASP A 340 17.22 -21.57 6.72
N PHE A 341 16.48 -20.91 7.60
CA PHE A 341 16.99 -19.82 8.42
C PHE A 341 18.13 -20.26 9.32
N GLY A 342 17.97 -21.42 9.97
CA GLY A 342 18.95 -21.82 10.97
C GLY A 342 18.99 -23.32 11.25
N THR A 343 19.76 -23.64 12.29
CA THR A 343 19.86 -25.00 12.84
C THR A 343 19.18 -25.02 14.20
N ALA A 344 18.28 -25.98 14.40
CA ALA A 344 17.62 -26.18 15.68
C ALA A 344 18.58 -26.82 16.68
N VAL A 345 18.79 -26.17 17.83
CA VAL A 345 19.46 -26.74 18.98
C VAL A 345 18.40 -27.34 19.90
N ARG A 346 18.53 -28.65 20.18
CA ARG A 346 17.57 -29.40 20.99
C ARG A 346 18.14 -29.74 22.37
N ASP A 347 17.27 -29.77 23.36
CA ASP A 347 17.60 -30.25 24.69
C ASP A 347 17.69 -31.80 24.75
N SER A 348 18.03 -32.35 25.89
CA SER A 348 18.09 -33.80 26.11
C SER A 348 16.75 -34.52 25.94
N ARG A 349 15.62 -33.78 25.96
CA ARG A 349 14.25 -34.30 25.74
C ARG A 349 13.79 -34.14 24.28
N GLY A 350 14.67 -33.59 23.41
CA GLY A 350 14.35 -33.35 22.00
C GLY A 350 13.58 -32.04 21.72
N ASN A 351 13.31 -31.21 22.74
CA ASN A 351 12.64 -29.93 22.54
C ASN A 351 13.59 -28.91 21.93
N ILE A 352 13.08 -28.06 21.03
CA ILE A 352 13.86 -26.98 20.42
C ILE A 352 14.09 -25.89 21.48
N GLN A 353 15.35 -25.67 21.88
CA GLN A 353 15.73 -24.60 22.77
C GLN A 353 15.99 -23.29 22.07
N MET A 354 16.68 -23.34 20.92
CA MET A 354 17.00 -22.16 20.14
C MET A 354 17.19 -22.51 18.66
N ILE A 355 17.13 -21.49 17.81
CA ILE A 355 17.51 -21.56 16.41
C ILE A 355 18.76 -20.71 16.20
N ILE A 356 19.82 -21.32 15.71
CA ILE A 356 21.07 -20.63 15.35
C ILE A 356 21.03 -20.31 13.85
N PRO A 357 21.06 -19.03 13.45
CA PRO A 357 21.08 -18.65 12.04
C PRO A 357 22.26 -19.28 11.31
N LYS A 358 22.03 -19.88 10.14
CA LYS A 358 23.09 -20.42 9.27
C LYS A 358 23.73 -19.35 8.40
N THR A 359 22.89 -18.39 7.96
CA THR A 359 23.26 -17.33 7.03
C THR A 359 22.49 -16.06 7.38
N ASN A 360 23.00 -14.92 6.93
CA ASN A 360 22.28 -13.65 7.05
C ASN A 360 21.32 -13.46 5.88
N LEU A 361 20.16 -14.13 5.92
CA LEU A 361 19.13 -14.03 4.89
C LEU A 361 18.53 -12.62 4.84
N GLY A 362 18.23 -12.15 3.64
CA GLY A 362 17.54 -10.87 3.42
C GLY A 362 16.14 -10.84 4.05
N ALA A 363 15.70 -9.66 4.54
CA ALA A 363 14.39 -9.52 5.18
C ALA A 363 13.23 -9.96 4.28
N TYR A 364 13.28 -9.67 2.98
CA TYR A 364 12.25 -10.08 2.02
C TYR A 364 12.18 -11.60 1.86
N ALA A 365 13.33 -12.26 1.83
CA ALA A 365 13.39 -13.71 1.74
C ALA A 365 12.75 -14.39 2.96
N LYS A 366 13.02 -13.88 4.15
CA LYS A 366 12.42 -14.37 5.40
C LYS A 366 10.90 -14.19 5.42
N ILE A 367 10.38 -13.05 4.96
CA ILE A 367 8.95 -12.77 4.87
C ILE A 367 8.28 -13.70 3.86
N ILE A 368 8.84 -13.83 2.65
CA ILE A 368 8.29 -14.68 1.59
C ILE A 368 8.31 -16.14 2.02
N ALA A 369 9.39 -16.64 2.65
CA ALA A 369 9.49 -18.02 3.11
C ALA A 369 8.35 -18.40 4.08
N ILE A 370 7.99 -17.50 5.00
CA ILE A 370 6.88 -17.70 5.94
C ILE A 370 5.54 -17.75 5.19
N CYS A 371 5.28 -16.78 4.31
CA CYS A 371 4.03 -16.70 3.56
C CYS A 371 3.88 -17.87 2.58
N ASP A 372 4.95 -18.27 1.90
CA ASP A 372 5.02 -19.43 1.01
C ASP A 372 4.66 -20.73 1.74
N ALA A 373 5.29 -21.00 2.87
CA ALA A 373 5.02 -22.19 3.66
C ALA A 373 3.58 -22.22 4.18
N TYR A 374 3.06 -21.10 4.65
CA TYR A 374 1.69 -21.02 5.14
C TYR A 374 0.67 -21.26 4.03
N ASP A 375 0.80 -20.61 2.86
CA ASP A 375 -0.09 -20.88 1.73
C ASP A 375 0.04 -22.32 1.26
N ALA A 376 1.26 -22.82 1.19
CA ALA A 376 1.50 -24.22 0.85
C ALA A 376 0.79 -25.21 1.80
N LEU A 377 0.77 -24.96 3.10
CA LEU A 377 0.10 -25.80 4.09
C LEU A 377 -1.42 -25.68 4.05
N THR A 378 -1.92 -24.48 3.88
CA THR A 378 -3.37 -24.19 3.85
C THR A 378 -4.02 -24.40 2.49
N SER A 379 -3.26 -24.77 1.45
CA SER A 379 -3.74 -25.13 0.13
C SER A 379 -3.94 -26.64 -0.03
N LYS A 380 -5.02 -27.03 -0.73
CA LYS A 380 -5.18 -28.40 -1.22
C LYS A 380 -4.14 -28.67 -2.31
N ARG A 381 -3.45 -29.77 -2.21
CA ARG A 381 -2.48 -30.23 -3.22
C ARG A 381 -2.91 -31.59 -3.75
N PRO A 382 -2.45 -32.02 -4.93
CA PRO A 382 -2.82 -33.31 -5.49
C PRO A 382 -2.59 -34.51 -4.56
N TYR A 383 -1.64 -34.41 -3.65
CA TYR A 383 -1.21 -35.45 -2.72
C TYR A 383 -1.61 -35.20 -1.27
N ARG A 384 -2.30 -34.09 -0.94
CA ARG A 384 -2.65 -33.72 0.44
C ARG A 384 -3.78 -32.71 0.49
N ASP A 385 -4.74 -32.93 1.38
CA ASP A 385 -5.75 -31.92 1.71
C ASP A 385 -5.15 -30.71 2.42
N ALA A 386 -5.88 -29.59 2.39
CA ALA A 386 -5.49 -28.36 3.06
C ALA A 386 -5.58 -28.53 4.58
N TYR A 387 -4.56 -28.10 5.30
CA TYR A 387 -4.67 -27.94 6.74
C TYR A 387 -5.50 -26.71 7.09
N GLY A 388 -6.20 -26.78 8.22
CA GLY A 388 -6.79 -25.57 8.82
C GLY A 388 -5.71 -24.56 9.22
N PRO A 389 -6.04 -23.25 9.27
CA PRO A 389 -5.09 -22.21 9.60
C PRO A 389 -4.31 -22.44 10.91
N GLU A 390 -4.99 -22.91 11.95
CA GLU A 390 -4.39 -23.20 13.26
C GLU A 390 -3.38 -24.34 13.19
N VAL A 391 -3.74 -25.43 12.51
CA VAL A 391 -2.86 -26.58 12.32
C VAL A 391 -1.64 -26.20 11.49
N ALA A 392 -1.82 -25.39 10.44
CA ALA A 392 -0.72 -24.92 9.62
C ALA A 392 0.28 -24.10 10.44
N LEU A 393 -0.19 -23.15 11.25
CA LEU A 393 0.67 -22.35 12.12
C LEU A 393 1.38 -23.22 13.18
N MET A 394 0.69 -24.21 13.73
CA MET A 394 1.28 -25.14 14.67
C MET A 394 2.40 -25.96 14.03
N LEU A 395 2.18 -26.49 12.82
CA LEU A 395 3.21 -27.23 12.07
C LEU A 395 4.42 -26.35 11.75
N MET A 396 4.20 -25.11 11.33
CA MET A 396 5.29 -24.17 11.08
C MET A 396 6.10 -23.90 12.34
N TRP A 397 5.44 -23.81 13.49
CA TRP A 397 6.11 -23.55 14.77
C TRP A 397 6.83 -24.78 15.33
N SER A 398 6.26 -25.98 15.26
CA SER A 398 6.82 -27.19 15.84
C SER A 398 7.79 -27.91 14.90
N GLU A 399 7.35 -28.21 13.67
CA GLU A 399 8.07 -29.08 12.75
C GLU A 399 9.00 -28.36 11.78
N MET A 400 8.64 -27.11 11.42
CA MET A 400 9.36 -26.34 10.39
C MET A 400 10.09 -25.13 10.96
N ARG A 401 10.18 -25.00 12.28
CA ARG A 401 10.67 -23.79 12.94
C ARG A 401 12.09 -23.37 12.52
N ASN A 402 12.95 -24.33 12.20
CA ASN A 402 14.32 -24.07 11.72
C ASN A 402 14.37 -23.40 10.34
N LYS A 403 13.28 -23.44 9.58
CA LYS A 403 13.19 -22.79 8.27
C LYS A 403 12.96 -21.30 8.36
N PHE A 404 12.42 -20.80 9.48
CA PHE A 404 11.96 -19.43 9.62
C PHE A 404 12.70 -18.68 10.71
N ASP A 405 12.82 -17.37 10.52
CA ASP A 405 13.18 -16.46 11.61
C ASP A 405 12.11 -16.53 12.71
N PRO A 406 12.46 -16.94 13.95
CA PRO A 406 11.46 -17.20 14.98
C PRO A 406 10.73 -15.94 15.44
N GLU A 407 11.38 -14.77 15.37
CA GLU A 407 10.75 -13.50 15.72
C GLU A 407 9.69 -13.13 14.65
N LEU A 408 10.06 -13.20 13.38
CA LEU A 408 9.11 -12.94 12.28
C LEU A 408 7.98 -13.95 12.26
N LEU A 409 8.24 -15.24 12.49
CA LEU A 409 7.20 -16.26 12.58
C LEU A 409 6.22 -15.96 13.72
N SER A 410 6.71 -15.55 14.89
CA SER A 410 5.87 -15.15 16.03
C SER A 410 4.95 -13.96 15.69
N VAL A 411 5.47 -12.96 14.97
CA VAL A 411 4.66 -11.81 14.50
C VAL A 411 3.62 -12.28 13.48
N PHE A 412 4.02 -13.13 12.51
CA PHE A 412 3.10 -13.66 11.50
C PHE A 412 1.94 -14.45 12.13
N MET A 413 2.22 -15.30 13.10
CA MET A 413 1.19 -16.06 13.84
C MET A 413 0.18 -15.11 14.49
N ARG A 414 0.62 -14.04 15.13
CA ARG A 414 -0.28 -13.02 15.71
C ARG A 414 -1.14 -12.33 14.66
N VAL A 415 -0.54 -12.01 13.52
CA VAL A 415 -1.25 -11.39 12.39
C VAL A 415 -2.35 -12.31 11.85
N MET A 416 -2.05 -13.60 11.68
CA MET A 416 -2.98 -14.59 11.12
C MET A 416 -4.02 -15.08 12.16
N ALA A 417 -3.66 -15.20 13.43
CA ALA A 417 -4.56 -15.68 14.48
C ALA A 417 -5.73 -14.72 14.77
N ILE A 418 -5.53 -13.42 14.64
CA ILE A 418 -6.59 -12.41 14.87
C ILE A 418 -7.66 -12.42 13.76
N GLN A 419 -7.29 -12.76 12.52
CA GLN A 419 -8.15 -12.62 11.35
C GLN A 419 -9.01 -13.87 11.05
N PRO A 420 -8.50 -15.10 11.05
CA PRO A 420 -9.29 -16.30 10.79
C PRO A 420 -10.37 -16.55 11.85
N VAL A 421 -10.10 -16.26 13.13
CA VAL A 421 -11.06 -16.46 14.23
C VAL A 421 -12.30 -15.58 14.07
N LYS A 422 -12.17 -14.33 13.62
CA LYS A 422 -13.31 -13.45 13.36
C LYS A 422 -14.18 -13.94 12.20
N VAL A 423 -13.62 -14.56 11.19
CA VAL A 423 -14.35 -15.12 10.04
C VAL A 423 -15.07 -16.42 10.43
N LEU A 424 -14.42 -17.28 11.21
CA LEU A 424 -15.02 -18.53 11.70
C LEU A 424 -16.15 -18.27 12.69
N SER A 425 -16.04 -17.31 13.61
CA SER A 425 -17.10 -16.98 14.56
C SER A 425 -18.38 -16.43 13.87
N LYS A 426 -18.24 -15.66 12.79
CA LYS A 426 -19.38 -15.22 11.98
C LYS A 426 -20.05 -16.37 11.23
N ARG A 427 -19.28 -17.36 10.76
CA ARG A 427 -19.80 -18.54 10.05
C ARG A 427 -20.49 -19.51 11.01
N GLN A 428 -19.97 -19.69 12.23
CA GLN A 428 -20.61 -20.48 13.27
C GLN A 428 -21.90 -19.84 13.80
N GLN A 429 -21.93 -18.50 13.93
CA GLN A 429 -23.16 -17.79 14.31
C GLN A 429 -24.25 -17.86 13.22
N SER A 430 -23.88 -17.89 11.92
CA SER A 430 -24.85 -18.08 10.84
C SER A 430 -25.38 -19.52 10.73
N LEU A 431 -24.63 -20.51 11.20
CA LEU A 431 -25.06 -21.91 11.23
C LEU A 431 -25.90 -22.24 12.49
N SER A 432 -25.73 -21.51 13.59
CA SER A 432 -26.55 -21.67 14.80
C SER A 432 -27.91 -20.98 14.72
N VAL A 433 -28.14 -20.07 13.78
CA VAL A 433 -29.42 -19.36 13.58
C VAL A 433 -30.30 -20.06 12.51
N SER A 434 -29.73 -20.96 11.69
CA SER A 434 -30.48 -21.75 10.70
C SER A 434 -30.86 -23.16 11.16
N GLY A 435 -30.70 -23.47 12.43
CA GLY A 435 -30.96 -24.78 13.04
C GLY A 435 -31.98 -24.74 14.22
N LEU A 436 -32.92 -23.77 14.21
CA LEU A 436 -34.09 -23.77 15.10
C LEU A 436 -35.34 -23.63 14.27
#